data_417ddf4a8462df8ed31386c1a1db7d5e
#
_entry.id   417ddf4a8462df8ed31386c1a1db7d5e
#
_cell.length_a   1.000
_cell.length_b   1.000
_cell.length_c   1.000
_cell.angle_alpha   90.00
_cell.angle_beta   90.00
_cell.angle_gamma   90.00
#
_symmetry.space_group_name_H-M   'P 1'
#
loop_
_entity.id
_entity.type
_entity.pdbx_description
1 polymer ?
#
loop_
_entity_poly.entity_id
_entity_poly.type
_entity_poly.pdbx_seq_one_letter_code
_entity_poly.pdbx_strand_id
1 'polypeptide(L)'
;MSNILVFSNWQFLGIFLPVFLCVFYLTSGKNRNAILFLGSLVFYSGGGLFSLILLIALTVINYSIGCAVWDTGEKTRFASVAALDAAVLILCKILALLSSAKVLPFSFALPVGLSFYIFKMIAYQADLYRGEIRRKPSFLQAAAYFSMFPQVTQGPIMRYRDGFAGKLSRRKVTPALFEDGLILLTIGFSMKVLLADRIGILWNEISKIGFESISTPLAWLGAYGYSFQLFYDFWGYSLMAAGIGMMLGFPFVENFAHPYAAGSIGEFYRRWHATLGQWFRDYIYIPLGGSRKGTARTIGNLLIVWVVTGFWHGGTLNYVVWGLVLGLLIVSEKYLLSKSEALTRVVGRIHVLVVIPLTWVIFAIPKLADIGVYFGRLFPVRESTGIINSGDFVKYLGIYWPFFAASVVLC
;
A
#
# COMPACT_ATOMS: atom_id res chain seq x y z
N MET A 1 2.99 -18.87 -2.39
CA MET A 1 4.04 -17.87 -2.69
C MET A 1 5.37 -18.45 -2.30
N SER A 2 6.43 -18.26 -3.08
CA SER A 2 7.77 -18.65 -2.63
C SER A 2 8.19 -17.72 -1.48
N ASN A 3 8.92 -18.27 -0.51
CA ASN A 3 9.33 -17.55 0.70
C ASN A 3 10.24 -16.33 0.42
N ILE A 4 10.83 -16.23 -0.78
CA ILE A 4 11.71 -15.11 -1.17
C ILE A 4 10.97 -13.79 -1.35
N LEU A 5 9.65 -13.80 -1.65
CA LEU A 5 8.83 -12.59 -1.84
C LEU A 5 8.45 -11.89 -0.54
N VAL A 6 8.73 -12.50 0.61
CA VAL A 6 8.40 -11.95 1.92
C VAL A 6 9.66 -11.45 2.60
N PHE A 7 9.77 -10.16 2.83
CA PHE A 7 10.98 -9.52 3.38
C PHE A 7 11.35 -10.00 4.78
N SER A 8 10.37 -10.41 5.59
CA SER A 8 10.64 -10.94 6.93
C SER A 8 11.08 -12.41 6.95
N ASN A 9 11.15 -13.07 5.79
CA ASN A 9 11.56 -14.46 5.75
C ASN A 9 13.09 -14.62 5.71
N TRP A 10 13.56 -15.69 6.31
CA TRP A 10 14.97 -16.08 6.33
C TRP A 10 15.58 -16.21 4.94
N GLN A 11 14.85 -16.76 3.95
CA GLN A 11 15.33 -16.89 2.56
C GLN A 11 15.62 -15.53 1.92
N PHE A 12 14.84 -14.51 2.28
CA PHE A 12 15.09 -13.16 1.80
C PHE A 12 16.25 -12.50 2.57
N LEU A 13 16.15 -12.42 3.89
CA LEU A 13 17.12 -11.68 4.73
C LEU A 13 18.47 -12.40 4.84
N GLY A 14 18.47 -13.73 4.92
CA GLY A 14 19.68 -14.50 5.18
C GLY A 14 20.41 -14.97 3.92
N ILE A 15 19.73 -15.03 2.77
CA ILE A 15 20.33 -15.52 1.53
C ILE A 15 20.24 -14.48 0.42
N PHE A 16 19.02 -14.14 -0.04
CA PHE A 16 18.86 -13.30 -1.22
C PHE A 16 19.48 -11.92 -1.04
N LEU A 17 19.12 -11.21 0.02
CA LEU A 17 19.58 -9.83 0.24
C LEU A 17 21.11 -9.73 0.40
N PRO A 18 21.78 -10.54 1.23
CA PRO A 18 23.25 -10.51 1.34
C PRO A 18 23.95 -10.81 0.02
N VAL A 19 23.53 -11.88 -0.69
CA VAL A 19 24.12 -12.24 -1.99
C VAL A 19 23.92 -11.13 -3.01
N PHE A 20 22.71 -10.58 -3.09
CA PHE A 20 22.41 -9.48 -3.98
C PHE A 20 23.26 -8.23 -3.67
N LEU A 21 23.38 -7.84 -2.39
CA LEU A 21 24.20 -6.70 -1.99
C LEU A 21 25.69 -6.91 -2.32
N CYS A 22 26.23 -8.12 -2.09
CA CYS A 22 27.61 -8.45 -2.47
C CYS A 22 27.81 -8.25 -3.98
N VAL A 23 26.95 -8.82 -4.83
CA VAL A 23 27.04 -8.67 -6.29
C VAL A 23 26.89 -7.22 -6.70
N PHE A 24 25.94 -6.49 -6.08
CA PHE A 24 25.69 -5.06 -6.38
C PHE A 24 26.89 -4.17 -6.06
N TYR A 25 27.57 -4.40 -4.93
CA TYR A 25 28.73 -3.60 -4.51
C TYR A 25 30.01 -3.97 -5.26
N LEU A 26 30.19 -5.24 -5.63
CA LEU A 26 31.31 -5.69 -6.46
C LEU A 26 31.17 -5.18 -7.91
N THR A 27 29.96 -4.80 -8.33
CA THR A 27 29.72 -4.31 -9.68
C THR A 27 30.05 -2.83 -9.82
N SER A 28 30.68 -2.47 -10.95
CA SER A 28 30.97 -1.05 -11.28
C SER A 28 29.69 -0.22 -11.34
N GLY A 29 29.76 1.06 -10.95
CA GLY A 29 28.60 1.96 -10.88
C GLY A 29 27.79 2.07 -12.18
N LYS A 30 28.44 1.89 -13.34
CA LYS A 30 27.77 1.91 -14.66
C LYS A 30 26.78 0.75 -14.84
N ASN A 31 27.08 -0.42 -14.27
CA ASN A 31 26.31 -1.65 -14.43
C ASN A 31 25.32 -1.90 -13.29
N ARG A 32 25.28 -1.06 -12.25
CA ARG A 32 24.39 -1.25 -11.09
C ARG A 32 22.91 -1.30 -11.45
N ASN A 33 22.47 -0.56 -12.48
CA ASN A 33 21.09 -0.67 -12.95
C ASN A 33 20.78 -2.03 -13.55
N ALA A 34 21.73 -2.65 -14.28
CA ALA A 34 21.59 -4.00 -14.81
C ALA A 34 21.48 -5.03 -13.67
N ILE A 35 22.36 -4.92 -12.66
CA ILE A 35 22.31 -5.82 -11.49
C ILE A 35 21.02 -5.64 -10.71
N LEU A 36 20.57 -4.40 -10.52
CA LEU A 36 19.28 -4.14 -9.86
C LEU A 36 18.11 -4.76 -10.64
N PHE A 37 18.11 -4.62 -11.97
CA PHE A 37 17.08 -5.23 -12.82
C PHE A 37 17.12 -6.75 -12.73
N LEU A 38 18.28 -7.37 -12.94
CA LEU A 38 18.44 -8.83 -12.90
C LEU A 38 18.10 -9.41 -11.52
N GLY A 39 18.60 -8.80 -10.45
CA GLY A 39 18.27 -9.21 -9.09
C GLY A 39 16.75 -9.07 -8.79
N SER A 40 16.12 -8.04 -9.34
CA SER A 40 14.67 -7.87 -9.23
C SER A 40 13.91 -8.96 -9.99
N LEU A 41 14.38 -9.39 -11.16
CA LEU A 41 13.78 -10.51 -11.88
C LEU A 41 13.94 -11.82 -11.11
N VAL A 42 15.11 -12.07 -10.51
CA VAL A 42 15.34 -13.24 -9.64
C VAL A 42 14.39 -13.22 -8.45
N PHE A 43 14.26 -12.08 -7.75
CA PHE A 43 13.30 -11.93 -6.67
C PHE A 43 11.87 -12.20 -7.15
N TYR A 44 11.48 -11.56 -8.25
CA TYR A 44 10.12 -11.61 -8.77
C TYR A 44 9.74 -12.97 -9.38
N SER A 45 10.72 -13.78 -9.80
CA SER A 45 10.50 -15.16 -10.29
C SER A 45 9.79 -16.03 -9.24
N GLY A 46 9.95 -15.71 -7.96
CA GLY A 46 9.20 -16.33 -6.88
C GLY A 46 7.67 -16.15 -6.96
N GLY A 47 7.17 -15.20 -7.76
CA GLY A 47 5.75 -14.98 -8.05
C GLY A 47 5.19 -15.87 -9.18
N GLY A 48 6.02 -16.74 -9.76
CA GLY A 48 5.66 -17.64 -10.85
C GLY A 48 5.96 -17.08 -12.24
N LEU A 49 6.05 -17.99 -13.20
CA LEU A 49 6.50 -17.69 -14.57
C LEU A 49 5.59 -16.68 -15.29
N PHE A 50 4.27 -16.81 -15.15
CA PHE A 50 3.33 -15.88 -15.75
C PHE A 50 3.54 -14.44 -15.24
N SER A 51 3.72 -14.26 -13.93
CA SER A 51 3.97 -12.96 -13.32
C SER A 51 5.27 -12.33 -13.84
N LEU A 52 6.32 -13.14 -13.98
CA LEU A 52 7.62 -12.70 -14.48
C LEU A 52 7.53 -12.27 -15.96
N ILE A 53 6.89 -13.08 -16.80
CA ILE A 53 6.71 -12.77 -18.24
C ILE A 53 5.89 -11.49 -18.40
N LEU A 54 4.81 -11.33 -17.62
CA LEU A 54 3.98 -10.14 -17.67
C LEU A 54 4.77 -8.88 -17.27
N LEU A 55 5.56 -8.92 -16.20
CA LEU A 55 6.42 -7.80 -15.80
C LEU A 55 7.42 -7.44 -16.91
N ILE A 56 8.08 -8.41 -17.52
CA ILE A 56 9.04 -8.18 -18.61
C ILE A 56 8.34 -7.59 -19.82
N ALA A 57 7.21 -8.16 -20.26
CA ALA A 57 6.45 -7.68 -21.41
C ALA A 57 5.99 -6.23 -21.21
N LEU A 58 5.38 -5.91 -20.06
CA LEU A 58 4.96 -4.55 -19.75
C LEU A 58 6.15 -3.59 -19.62
N THR A 59 7.30 -4.05 -19.11
CA THR A 59 8.53 -3.25 -19.05
C THR A 59 9.01 -2.86 -20.45
N VAL A 60 9.05 -3.82 -21.40
CA VAL A 60 9.45 -3.55 -22.78
C VAL A 60 8.46 -2.62 -23.48
N ILE A 61 7.17 -2.88 -23.36
CA ILE A 61 6.10 -2.04 -23.95
C ILE A 61 6.18 -0.61 -23.42
N ASN A 62 6.21 -0.44 -22.10
CA ASN A 62 6.26 0.88 -21.47
C ASN A 62 7.54 1.63 -21.81
N TYR A 63 8.68 0.97 -21.88
CA TYR A 63 9.91 1.63 -22.32
C TYR A 63 9.83 2.09 -23.79
N SER A 64 9.39 1.19 -24.71
CA SER A 64 9.32 1.50 -26.14
C SER A 64 8.36 2.64 -26.44
N ILE A 65 7.16 2.62 -25.87
CA ILE A 65 6.19 3.71 -26.02
C ILE A 65 6.67 4.98 -25.30
N GLY A 66 7.30 4.83 -24.13
CA GLY A 66 7.88 5.94 -23.37
C GLY A 66 8.98 6.70 -24.17
N CYS A 67 9.79 5.98 -24.95
CA CYS A 67 10.73 6.60 -25.89
C CYS A 67 9.99 7.43 -26.95
N ALA A 68 8.91 6.88 -27.51
CA ALA A 68 8.11 7.59 -28.51
C ALA A 68 7.36 8.80 -27.90
N VAL A 69 6.86 8.71 -26.65
CA VAL A 69 6.28 9.85 -25.92
C VAL A 69 7.32 10.93 -25.67
N TRP A 70 8.53 10.54 -25.28
CA TRP A 70 9.66 11.47 -25.10
C TRP A 70 9.98 12.24 -26.38
N ASP A 71 10.08 11.52 -27.51
CA ASP A 71 10.51 12.10 -28.79
C ASP A 71 9.45 13.00 -29.43
N THR A 72 8.15 12.71 -29.21
CA THR A 72 7.05 13.41 -29.91
C THR A 72 6.19 14.30 -29.00
N GLY A 73 6.15 14.05 -27.69
CA GLY A 73 5.21 14.70 -26.77
C GLY A 73 3.74 14.37 -27.04
N GLU A 74 3.46 13.27 -27.74
CA GLU A 74 2.12 12.93 -28.23
C GLU A 74 1.20 12.41 -27.13
N LYS A 75 0.11 13.14 -26.87
CA LYS A 75 -0.88 12.79 -25.86
C LYS A 75 -1.55 11.44 -26.14
N THR A 76 -1.77 11.11 -27.40
CA THR A 76 -2.42 9.85 -27.81
C THR A 76 -1.58 8.65 -27.42
N ARG A 77 -0.27 8.69 -27.60
CA ARG A 77 0.65 7.60 -27.20
C ARG A 77 0.69 7.42 -25.68
N PHE A 78 0.78 8.54 -24.95
CA PHE A 78 0.67 8.51 -23.50
C PHE A 78 -0.66 7.89 -23.05
N ALA A 79 -1.79 8.36 -23.60
CA ALA A 79 -3.12 7.89 -23.22
C ALA A 79 -3.32 6.40 -23.56
N SER A 80 -2.83 5.92 -24.70
CA SER A 80 -2.96 4.52 -25.10
C SER A 80 -2.19 3.58 -24.20
N VAL A 81 -0.95 3.90 -23.80
CA VAL A 81 -0.20 3.03 -22.88
C VAL A 81 -0.75 3.08 -21.46
N ALA A 82 -1.17 4.24 -20.97
CA ALA A 82 -1.80 4.35 -19.66
C ALA A 82 -3.14 3.58 -19.61
N ALA A 83 -3.92 3.60 -20.71
CA ALA A 83 -5.13 2.81 -20.85
C ALA A 83 -4.83 1.30 -20.91
N LEU A 84 -3.78 0.88 -21.62
CA LEU A 84 -3.32 -0.51 -21.64
C LEU A 84 -2.93 -0.99 -20.23
N ASP A 85 -2.12 -0.23 -19.52
CA ASP A 85 -1.69 -0.56 -18.17
C ASP A 85 -2.88 -0.69 -17.20
N ALA A 86 -3.81 0.26 -17.27
CA ALA A 86 -5.05 0.21 -16.48
C ALA A 86 -5.92 -1.00 -16.86
N ALA A 87 -6.06 -1.30 -18.15
CA ALA A 87 -6.84 -2.44 -18.64
C ALA A 87 -6.23 -3.78 -18.19
N VAL A 88 -4.90 -3.94 -18.24
CA VAL A 88 -4.21 -5.14 -17.74
C VAL A 88 -4.46 -5.31 -16.23
N LEU A 89 -4.35 -4.23 -15.45
CA LEU A 89 -4.62 -4.29 -14.01
C LEU A 89 -6.06 -4.70 -13.70
N ILE A 90 -7.03 -4.08 -14.37
CA ILE A 90 -8.46 -4.36 -14.20
C ILE A 90 -8.77 -5.81 -14.63
N LEU A 91 -8.28 -6.24 -15.78
CA LEU A 91 -8.49 -7.60 -16.29
C LEU A 91 -7.94 -8.65 -15.32
N CYS A 92 -6.70 -8.49 -14.85
CA CYS A 92 -6.11 -9.43 -13.88
C CYS A 92 -6.88 -9.46 -12.55
N LYS A 93 -7.39 -8.31 -12.08
CA LYS A 93 -8.23 -8.25 -10.87
C LYS A 93 -9.58 -8.97 -11.08
N ILE A 94 -10.24 -8.76 -12.23
CA ILE A 94 -11.49 -9.43 -12.56
C ILE A 94 -11.26 -10.95 -12.66
N LEU A 95 -10.22 -11.40 -13.36
CA LEU A 95 -9.88 -12.83 -13.46
C LEU A 95 -9.62 -13.46 -12.08
N ALA A 96 -8.89 -12.77 -11.20
CA ALA A 96 -8.64 -13.24 -9.84
C ALA A 96 -9.94 -13.33 -9.02
N LEU A 97 -10.85 -12.35 -9.16
CA LEU A 97 -12.15 -12.36 -8.50
C LEU A 97 -13.03 -13.51 -9.00
N LEU A 98 -13.15 -13.68 -10.32
CA LEU A 98 -13.93 -14.77 -10.93
C LEU A 98 -13.37 -16.15 -10.57
N SER A 99 -12.04 -16.27 -10.49
CA SER A 99 -11.36 -17.49 -10.02
C SER A 99 -11.67 -17.79 -8.55
N SER A 100 -11.63 -16.78 -7.68
CA SER A 100 -11.97 -16.95 -6.26
C SER A 100 -13.44 -17.31 -6.04
N ALA A 101 -14.32 -16.82 -6.90
CA ALA A 101 -15.75 -17.15 -6.93
C ALA A 101 -16.05 -18.51 -7.60
N LYS A 102 -15.02 -19.25 -8.06
CA LYS A 102 -15.14 -20.53 -8.77
C LYS A 102 -15.98 -20.46 -10.06
N VAL A 103 -16.01 -19.29 -10.70
CA VAL A 103 -16.69 -19.08 -11.99
C VAL A 103 -15.82 -19.55 -13.15
N LEU A 104 -14.49 -19.46 -13.01
CA LEU A 104 -13.55 -19.89 -14.04
C LEU A 104 -13.23 -21.40 -13.91
N PRO A 105 -13.02 -22.11 -15.04
CA PRO A 105 -12.63 -23.52 -15.04
C PRO A 105 -11.16 -23.74 -14.67
N PHE A 106 -10.39 -22.67 -14.45
CA PHE A 106 -8.98 -22.70 -14.06
C PHE A 106 -8.73 -21.76 -12.88
N SER A 107 -7.65 -22.01 -12.13
CA SER A 107 -7.21 -21.16 -11.05
C SER A 107 -6.35 -20.01 -11.57
N PHE A 108 -6.71 -18.78 -11.22
CA PHE A 108 -5.94 -17.58 -11.54
C PHE A 108 -5.62 -16.79 -10.26
N ALA A 109 -4.33 -16.63 -9.97
CA ALA A 109 -3.85 -15.78 -8.89
C ALA A 109 -3.39 -14.43 -9.45
N LEU A 110 -3.76 -13.34 -8.77
CA LEU A 110 -3.30 -12.00 -9.15
C LEU A 110 -1.77 -11.94 -9.06
N PRO A 111 -1.06 -11.51 -10.11
CA PRO A 111 0.39 -11.34 -10.06
C PRO A 111 0.81 -10.42 -8.91
N VAL A 112 1.78 -10.88 -8.12
CA VAL A 112 2.25 -10.15 -6.94
C VAL A 112 2.81 -8.79 -7.36
N GLY A 113 2.38 -7.72 -6.69
CA GLY A 113 2.87 -6.37 -6.96
C GLY A 113 2.42 -5.75 -8.28
N LEU A 114 1.52 -6.40 -9.06
CA LEU A 114 1.00 -5.89 -10.34
C LEU A 114 0.59 -4.42 -10.24
N SER A 115 -0.17 -4.06 -9.22
CA SER A 115 -0.63 -2.68 -9.03
C SER A 115 0.52 -1.70 -8.83
N PHE A 116 1.57 -2.09 -8.10
CA PHE A 116 2.70 -1.21 -7.78
C PHE A 116 3.54 -0.88 -9.01
N TYR A 117 3.91 -1.87 -9.81
CA TYR A 117 4.70 -1.58 -11.00
C TYR A 117 3.87 -0.93 -12.11
N ILE A 118 2.57 -1.21 -12.23
CA ILE A 118 1.67 -0.48 -13.12
C ILE A 118 1.55 0.99 -12.70
N PHE A 119 1.42 1.29 -11.41
CA PHE A 119 1.43 2.66 -10.94
C PHE A 119 2.73 3.40 -11.26
N LYS A 120 3.87 2.71 -11.15
CA LYS A 120 5.16 3.26 -11.58
C LYS A 120 5.22 3.50 -13.09
N MET A 121 4.68 2.59 -13.91
CA MET A 121 4.63 2.71 -15.35
C MET A 121 3.75 3.89 -15.79
N ILE A 122 2.53 4.01 -15.25
CA ILE A 122 1.63 5.13 -15.52
C ILE A 122 2.26 6.46 -15.09
N ALA A 123 2.87 6.53 -13.89
CA ALA A 123 3.56 7.71 -13.40
C ALA A 123 4.74 8.10 -14.32
N TYR A 124 5.53 7.12 -14.75
CA TYR A 124 6.64 7.33 -15.67
C TYR A 124 6.18 7.92 -17.01
N GLN A 125 5.13 7.37 -17.61
CA GLN A 125 4.55 7.87 -18.86
C GLN A 125 3.99 9.29 -18.70
N ALA A 126 3.30 9.55 -17.59
CA ALA A 126 2.75 10.87 -17.30
C ALA A 126 3.86 11.92 -17.09
N ASP A 127 4.93 11.55 -16.38
CA ASP A 127 6.07 12.43 -16.11
C ASP A 127 6.90 12.68 -17.40
N LEU A 128 6.99 11.69 -18.31
CA LEU A 128 7.56 11.90 -19.67
C LEU A 128 6.72 12.88 -20.47
N TYR A 129 5.42 12.66 -20.55
CA TYR A 129 4.49 13.52 -21.30
C TYR A 129 4.48 14.97 -20.78
N ARG A 130 4.60 15.15 -19.46
CA ARG A 130 4.66 16.49 -18.82
C ARG A 130 6.03 17.17 -18.92
N GLY A 131 7.04 16.48 -19.46
CA GLY A 131 8.42 16.99 -19.52
C GLY A 131 9.13 17.08 -18.16
N GLU A 132 8.61 16.38 -17.13
CA GLU A 132 9.20 16.36 -15.80
C GLU A 132 10.47 15.49 -15.73
N ILE A 133 10.64 14.55 -16.66
CA ILE A 133 11.85 13.77 -16.87
C ILE A 133 12.71 14.52 -17.88
N ARG A 134 13.82 15.10 -17.45
CA ARG A 134 14.65 16.02 -18.26
C ARG A 134 15.67 15.33 -19.15
N ARG A 135 15.89 14.03 -19.02
CA ARG A 135 16.86 13.26 -19.83
C ARG A 135 16.20 11.97 -20.27
N LYS A 136 16.38 11.61 -21.54
CA LYS A 136 15.85 10.36 -22.09
C LYS A 136 16.37 9.17 -21.31
N PRO A 137 15.49 8.37 -20.67
CA PRO A 137 15.91 7.22 -19.90
C PRO A 137 16.53 6.14 -20.79
N SER A 138 17.55 5.42 -20.29
CA SER A 138 17.99 4.19 -20.94
C SER A 138 17.06 3.02 -20.57
N PHE A 139 17.05 1.97 -21.39
CA PHE A 139 16.27 0.75 -21.10
C PHE A 139 16.54 0.21 -19.69
N LEU A 140 17.80 0.06 -19.32
CA LEU A 140 18.18 -0.47 -18.00
C LEU A 140 17.75 0.43 -16.84
N GLN A 141 17.68 1.76 -17.04
CA GLN A 141 17.16 2.66 -16.01
C GLN A 141 15.66 2.50 -15.82
N ALA A 142 14.90 2.45 -16.92
CA ALA A 142 13.45 2.25 -16.87
C ALA A 142 13.09 0.86 -16.35
N ALA A 143 13.76 -0.17 -16.83
CA ALA A 143 13.56 -1.56 -16.41
C ALA A 143 13.86 -1.76 -14.91
N ALA A 144 14.99 -1.22 -14.43
CA ALA A 144 15.35 -1.23 -13.01
C ALA A 144 14.31 -0.45 -12.16
N TYR A 145 13.81 0.67 -12.66
CA TYR A 145 12.76 1.45 -11.98
C TYR A 145 11.45 0.67 -11.85
N PHE A 146 10.96 0.08 -12.94
CA PHE A 146 9.69 -0.65 -12.93
C PHE A 146 9.72 -1.88 -12.05
N SER A 147 10.83 -2.65 -12.12
CA SER A 147 10.96 -3.95 -11.46
C SER A 147 11.57 -3.90 -10.05
N MET A 148 12.12 -2.76 -9.61
CA MET A 148 12.89 -2.59 -8.37
C MET A 148 12.27 -3.36 -7.19
N PHE A 149 12.91 -4.47 -6.78
CA PHE A 149 12.35 -5.43 -5.84
C PHE A 149 11.97 -4.83 -4.47
N PRO A 150 12.68 -3.85 -3.90
CA PRO A 150 12.26 -3.27 -2.62
C PRO A 150 10.87 -2.61 -2.68
N GLN A 151 10.41 -2.22 -3.87
CA GLN A 151 9.19 -1.44 -4.07
C GLN A 151 8.15 -2.13 -4.94
N VAL A 152 8.47 -3.30 -5.53
CA VAL A 152 7.59 -3.95 -6.51
C VAL A 152 6.39 -4.64 -5.87
N THR A 153 6.46 -5.01 -4.59
CA THR A 153 5.38 -5.72 -3.89
C THR A 153 4.49 -4.80 -3.04
N GLN A 154 5.07 -4.03 -2.12
CA GLN A 154 4.33 -3.19 -1.15
C GLN A 154 5.08 -1.91 -0.72
N GLY A 155 6.27 -1.65 -1.23
CA GLY A 155 7.12 -0.54 -0.80
C GLY A 155 6.55 0.85 -1.15
N PRO A 156 7.22 1.93 -0.69
CA PRO A 156 6.85 3.29 -1.08
C PRO A 156 6.86 3.47 -2.60
N ILE A 157 5.83 4.12 -3.14
CA ILE A 157 5.74 4.38 -4.59
C ILE A 157 6.64 5.57 -4.94
N MET A 158 7.91 5.30 -5.19
CA MET A 158 8.87 6.32 -5.61
C MET A 158 8.67 6.66 -7.09
N ARG A 159 8.69 7.94 -7.45
CA ARG A 159 8.62 8.38 -8.84
C ARG A 159 9.98 8.23 -9.54
N TYR A 160 9.95 8.08 -10.87
CA TYR A 160 11.19 7.98 -11.66
C TYR A 160 12.12 9.19 -11.43
N ARG A 161 11.55 10.39 -11.42
CA ARG A 161 12.29 11.65 -11.23
C ARG A 161 12.97 11.75 -9.86
N ASP A 162 12.45 11.10 -8.82
CA ASP A 162 12.96 11.19 -7.45
C ASP A 162 14.13 10.22 -7.21
N GLY A 163 14.18 9.10 -7.93
CA GLY A 163 15.18 8.06 -7.72
C GLY A 163 16.09 7.75 -8.91
N PHE A 164 15.67 7.98 -10.16
CA PHE A 164 16.38 7.54 -11.35
C PHE A 164 16.80 8.68 -12.30
N ALA A 165 16.21 9.88 -12.18
CA ALA A 165 16.50 11.03 -13.03
C ALA A 165 17.61 11.93 -12.45
N GLY A 166 18.33 12.62 -13.30
CA GLY A 166 19.30 13.66 -12.93
C GLY A 166 20.58 13.13 -12.28
N LYS A 167 21.03 13.84 -11.21
CA LYS A 167 22.28 13.51 -10.49
C LYS A 167 22.20 12.17 -9.76
N LEU A 168 21.01 11.70 -9.44
CA LEU A 168 20.80 10.40 -8.78
C LEU A 168 21.16 9.20 -9.66
N SER A 169 21.31 9.40 -10.98
CA SER A 169 21.86 8.36 -11.88
C SER A 169 23.30 7.95 -11.55
N ARG A 170 24.02 8.74 -10.75
CA ARG A 170 25.35 8.43 -10.19
C ARG A 170 25.25 8.23 -8.68
N ARG A 171 24.50 7.23 -8.27
CA ARG A 171 24.28 6.94 -6.85
C ARG A 171 25.59 6.72 -6.14
N LYS A 172 25.84 7.55 -5.12
CA LYS A 172 26.92 7.34 -4.17
C LYS A 172 26.32 6.67 -2.94
N VAL A 173 26.71 5.43 -2.68
CA VAL A 173 26.42 4.79 -1.41
C VAL A 173 27.55 5.13 -0.47
N THR A 174 27.23 5.86 0.59
CA THR A 174 28.18 6.14 1.69
C THR A 174 27.98 5.11 2.80
N PRO A 175 29.00 4.85 3.63
CA PRO A 175 28.83 4.00 4.83
C PRO A 175 27.67 4.46 5.71
N ALA A 176 27.52 5.76 5.95
CA ALA A 176 26.41 6.31 6.73
C ALA A 176 25.05 6.01 6.11
N LEU A 177 24.88 6.20 4.80
CA LEU A 177 23.61 5.87 4.12
C LEU A 177 23.28 4.38 4.18
N PHE A 178 24.29 3.52 4.15
CA PHE A 178 24.11 2.07 4.33
C PHE A 178 23.68 1.74 5.76
N GLU A 179 24.33 2.34 6.75
CA GLU A 179 24.01 2.19 8.18
C GLU A 179 22.57 2.65 8.48
N ASP A 180 22.21 3.85 8.04
CA ASP A 180 20.83 4.36 8.17
C ASP A 180 19.81 3.40 7.52
N GLY A 181 20.14 2.87 6.35
CA GLY A 181 19.30 1.88 5.67
C GLY A 181 19.16 0.57 6.46
N LEU A 182 20.23 0.10 7.08
CA LEU A 182 20.22 -1.11 7.92
C LEU A 182 19.41 -0.89 9.20
N ILE A 183 19.51 0.29 9.81
CA ILE A 183 18.69 0.68 10.98
C ILE A 183 17.21 0.63 10.61
N LEU A 184 16.80 1.24 9.50
CA LEU A 184 15.41 1.22 9.05
C LEU A 184 14.91 -0.21 8.73
N LEU A 185 15.75 -1.03 8.09
CA LEU A 185 15.44 -2.44 7.84
C LEU A 185 15.19 -3.19 9.15
N THR A 186 16.03 -2.98 10.16
CA THR A 186 15.94 -3.62 11.48
C THR A 186 14.71 -3.16 12.24
N ILE A 187 14.41 -1.85 12.26
CA ILE A 187 13.22 -1.29 12.91
C ILE A 187 11.96 -1.85 12.22
N GLY A 188 11.90 -1.82 10.89
CA GLY A 188 10.76 -2.32 10.13
C GLY A 188 10.52 -3.82 10.35
N PHE A 189 11.60 -4.61 10.38
CA PHE A 189 11.53 -6.04 10.70
C PHE A 189 11.01 -6.27 12.13
N SER A 190 11.50 -5.51 13.09
CA SER A 190 11.05 -5.60 14.49
C SER A 190 9.57 -5.26 14.63
N MET A 191 9.09 -4.21 13.98
CA MET A 191 7.66 -3.85 13.96
C MET A 191 6.80 -4.97 13.37
N LYS A 192 7.25 -5.59 12.29
CA LYS A 192 6.55 -6.71 11.64
C LYS A 192 6.46 -7.90 12.58
N VAL A 193 7.58 -8.39 13.11
CA VAL A 193 7.65 -9.66 13.84
C VAL A 193 7.17 -9.53 15.28
N LEU A 194 7.53 -8.44 15.97
CA LEU A 194 7.24 -8.28 17.40
C LEU A 194 5.86 -7.67 17.69
N LEU A 195 5.31 -6.87 16.75
CA LEU A 195 4.01 -6.23 16.95
C LEU A 195 2.96 -6.77 15.98
N ALA A 196 3.13 -6.58 14.68
CA ALA A 196 2.09 -6.90 13.70
C ALA A 196 1.72 -8.38 13.70
N ASP A 197 2.69 -9.30 13.63
CA ASP A 197 2.44 -10.73 13.58
C ASP A 197 1.82 -11.23 14.90
N ARG A 198 2.22 -10.66 16.04
CA ARG A 198 1.68 -11.04 17.35
C ARG A 198 0.24 -10.58 17.53
N ILE A 199 -0.05 -9.31 17.22
CA ILE A 199 -1.41 -8.78 17.31
C ILE A 199 -2.32 -9.43 16.26
N GLY A 200 -1.81 -9.78 15.09
CA GLY A 200 -2.58 -10.43 14.02
C GLY A 200 -3.17 -11.78 14.42
N ILE A 201 -2.56 -12.49 15.39
CA ILE A 201 -3.11 -13.74 15.93
C ILE A 201 -4.48 -13.49 16.58
N LEU A 202 -4.65 -12.37 17.30
CA LEU A 202 -5.92 -12.00 17.94
C LEU A 202 -7.07 -11.93 16.91
N TRP A 203 -6.86 -11.23 15.79
CA TRP A 203 -7.89 -11.11 14.74
C TRP A 203 -8.24 -12.48 14.13
N ASN A 204 -7.22 -13.31 13.89
CA ASN A 204 -7.42 -14.66 13.36
C ASN A 204 -8.22 -15.54 14.34
N GLU A 205 -7.98 -15.44 15.64
CA GLU A 205 -8.73 -16.18 16.65
C GLU A 205 -10.18 -15.69 16.76
N ILE A 206 -10.42 -14.38 16.77
CA ILE A 206 -11.76 -13.79 16.74
C ILE A 206 -12.54 -14.29 15.51
N SER A 207 -11.89 -14.28 14.34
CA SER A 207 -12.52 -14.78 13.11
C SER A 207 -12.84 -16.27 13.13
N LYS A 208 -12.07 -17.09 13.87
CA LYS A 208 -12.32 -18.52 14.04
C LYS A 208 -13.44 -18.81 15.03
N ILE A 209 -13.57 -17.99 16.09
CA ILE A 209 -14.66 -18.09 17.07
C ILE A 209 -16.00 -17.82 16.38
N GLY A 210 -16.01 -16.90 15.43
CA GLY A 210 -17.22 -16.39 14.80
C GLY A 210 -17.71 -15.09 15.46
N PHE A 211 -18.04 -14.11 14.63
CA PHE A 211 -18.38 -12.76 15.11
C PHE A 211 -19.67 -12.71 15.93
N GLU A 212 -20.57 -13.65 15.74
CA GLU A 212 -21.82 -13.79 16.52
C GLU A 212 -21.60 -14.23 17.97
N SER A 213 -20.43 -14.82 18.30
CA SER A 213 -20.16 -15.42 19.60
C SER A 213 -19.23 -14.61 20.49
N ILE A 214 -18.69 -13.48 20.00
CA ILE A 214 -17.79 -12.63 20.78
C ILE A 214 -18.54 -11.59 21.62
N SER A 215 -17.96 -11.21 22.77
CA SER A 215 -18.47 -10.12 23.59
C SER A 215 -18.22 -8.74 22.97
N THR A 216 -19.00 -7.73 23.35
CA THR A 216 -18.78 -6.34 22.91
C THR A 216 -17.37 -5.80 23.26
N PRO A 217 -16.82 -6.00 24.48
CA PRO A 217 -15.46 -5.59 24.76
C PRO A 217 -14.42 -6.29 23.90
N LEU A 218 -14.59 -7.59 23.57
CA LEU A 218 -13.69 -8.31 22.68
C LEU A 218 -13.80 -7.81 21.23
N ALA A 219 -14.99 -7.44 20.75
CA ALA A 219 -15.17 -6.84 19.45
C ALA A 219 -14.39 -5.51 19.31
N TRP A 220 -14.43 -4.65 20.33
CA TRP A 220 -13.64 -3.42 20.36
C TRP A 220 -12.13 -3.71 20.42
N LEU A 221 -11.70 -4.66 21.25
CA LEU A 221 -10.31 -5.09 21.30
C LEU A 221 -9.82 -5.61 19.94
N GLY A 222 -10.65 -6.38 19.24
CA GLY A 222 -10.39 -6.88 17.90
C GLY A 222 -10.26 -5.77 16.86
N ALA A 223 -11.15 -4.77 16.86
CA ALA A 223 -11.10 -3.62 15.96
C ALA A 223 -9.80 -2.81 16.12
N TYR A 224 -9.41 -2.50 17.35
CA TYR A 224 -8.14 -1.82 17.63
C TYR A 224 -6.93 -2.72 17.33
N GLY A 225 -7.04 -4.02 17.67
CA GLY A 225 -5.98 -5.00 17.35
C GLY A 225 -5.71 -5.08 15.85
N TYR A 226 -6.76 -5.19 15.03
CA TYR A 226 -6.60 -5.18 13.58
C TYR A 226 -6.03 -3.84 13.05
N SER A 227 -6.46 -2.73 13.65
CA SER A 227 -5.96 -1.39 13.32
C SER A 227 -4.44 -1.27 13.54
N PHE A 228 -3.95 -1.71 14.70
CA PHE A 228 -2.52 -1.73 15.02
C PHE A 228 -1.74 -2.76 14.19
N GLN A 229 -2.29 -3.95 14.02
CA GLN A 229 -1.69 -4.97 13.15
C GLN A 229 -1.46 -4.44 11.74
N LEU A 230 -2.49 -3.87 11.11
CA LEU A 230 -2.39 -3.31 9.76
C LEU A 230 -1.37 -2.18 9.68
N PHE A 231 -1.32 -1.31 10.70
CA PHE A 231 -0.39 -0.21 10.78
C PHE A 231 1.06 -0.69 10.85
N TYR A 232 1.39 -1.54 11.82
CA TYR A 232 2.77 -1.99 12.02
C TYR A 232 3.23 -2.96 10.94
N ASP A 233 2.33 -3.76 10.37
CA ASP A 233 2.63 -4.61 9.22
C ASP A 233 3.06 -3.79 8.01
N PHE A 234 2.28 -2.77 7.68
CA PHE A 234 2.54 -1.98 6.49
C PHE A 234 3.62 -0.92 6.70
N TRP A 235 3.66 -0.25 7.85
CA TRP A 235 4.75 0.66 8.18
C TRP A 235 6.09 -0.07 8.28
N GLY A 236 6.13 -1.21 8.98
CA GLY A 236 7.32 -2.05 9.06
C GLY A 236 7.82 -2.48 7.70
N TYR A 237 6.91 -2.95 6.82
CA TYR A 237 7.28 -3.28 5.44
C TYR A 237 7.82 -2.07 4.65
N SER A 238 7.19 -0.91 4.80
CA SER A 238 7.64 0.33 4.15
C SER A 238 9.03 0.77 4.61
N LEU A 239 9.34 0.62 5.90
CA LEU A 239 10.67 0.91 6.44
C LEU A 239 11.72 -0.08 5.95
N MET A 240 11.40 -1.39 5.90
CA MET A 240 12.30 -2.39 5.31
C MET A 240 12.61 -2.07 3.86
N ALA A 241 11.58 -1.76 3.06
CA ALA A 241 11.74 -1.42 1.64
C ALA A 241 12.55 -0.13 1.43
N ALA A 242 12.28 0.91 2.22
CA ALA A 242 13.02 2.18 2.18
C ALA A 242 14.48 1.98 2.62
N GLY A 243 14.72 1.22 3.70
CA GLY A 243 16.05 0.90 4.19
C GLY A 243 16.89 0.16 3.14
N ILE A 244 16.34 -0.86 2.50
CA ILE A 244 17.01 -1.54 1.39
C ILE A 244 17.27 -0.55 0.23
N GLY A 245 16.31 0.31 -0.08
CA GLY A 245 16.50 1.37 -1.07
C GLY A 245 17.69 2.29 -0.74
N MET A 246 17.83 2.72 0.52
CA MET A 246 18.95 3.54 0.99
C MET A 246 20.28 2.79 0.90
N MET A 247 20.32 1.52 1.26
CA MET A 247 21.51 0.67 1.07
C MET A 247 21.91 0.56 -0.42
N LEU A 248 20.99 0.77 -1.35
CA LEU A 248 21.25 0.82 -2.80
C LEU A 248 21.54 2.25 -3.32
N GLY A 249 21.58 3.23 -2.43
CA GLY A 249 21.86 4.63 -2.75
C GLY A 249 20.64 5.43 -3.25
N PHE A 250 19.42 4.96 -2.98
CA PHE A 250 18.20 5.74 -3.20
C PHE A 250 17.90 6.64 -1.99
N PRO A 251 17.21 7.76 -2.20
CA PRO A 251 16.77 8.59 -1.08
C PRO A 251 15.74 7.87 -0.23
N PHE A 252 15.66 8.24 1.05
CA PHE A 252 14.54 7.85 1.91
C PHE A 252 13.23 8.41 1.35
N VAL A 253 12.21 7.59 1.28
CA VAL A 253 10.86 7.97 0.87
C VAL A 253 9.90 7.66 2.00
N GLU A 254 9.42 8.71 2.66
CA GLU A 254 8.48 8.58 3.76
C GLU A 254 7.10 8.13 3.27
N ASN A 255 6.57 7.07 3.86
CA ASN A 255 5.27 6.52 3.54
C ASN A 255 4.28 6.60 4.71
N PHE A 256 4.80 6.73 5.94
CA PHE A 256 4.03 6.87 7.17
C PHE A 256 4.67 7.93 8.08
N ALA A 257 3.87 8.86 8.62
CA ALA A 257 4.28 9.95 9.47
C ALA A 257 3.33 10.11 10.67
N HIS A 258 3.32 9.13 11.60
CA HIS A 258 2.44 9.10 12.77
C HIS A 258 0.97 9.40 12.44
N PRO A 259 0.28 8.55 11.64
CA PRO A 259 -1.06 8.84 11.14
C PRO A 259 -2.12 8.96 12.23
N TYR A 260 -2.02 8.17 13.31
CA TYR A 260 -2.97 8.25 14.43
C TYR A 260 -2.82 9.51 15.29
N ALA A 261 -1.73 10.27 15.11
CA ALA A 261 -1.57 11.61 15.69
C ALA A 261 -2.30 12.71 14.89
N ALA A 262 -2.92 12.39 13.75
CA ALA A 262 -3.65 13.33 12.92
C ALA A 262 -4.89 13.91 13.62
N GLY A 263 -5.27 15.14 13.24
CA GLY A 263 -6.46 15.83 13.74
C GLY A 263 -7.70 15.69 12.85
N SER A 264 -7.60 14.94 11.72
CA SER A 264 -8.71 14.70 10.79
C SER A 264 -8.44 13.48 9.91
N ILE A 265 -9.48 12.91 9.29
CA ILE A 265 -9.31 11.80 8.32
C ILE A 265 -8.48 12.26 7.11
N GLY A 266 -8.72 13.48 6.64
CA GLY A 266 -7.95 14.04 5.55
C GLY A 266 -6.46 14.17 5.87
N GLU A 267 -6.10 14.52 7.12
CA GLU A 267 -4.72 14.54 7.59
C GLU A 267 -4.18 13.12 7.82
N PHE A 268 -4.99 12.20 8.37
CA PHE A 268 -4.63 10.80 8.55
C PHE A 268 -4.12 10.20 7.24
N TYR A 269 -4.86 10.33 6.14
CA TYR A 269 -4.46 9.78 4.85
C TYR A 269 -3.35 10.57 4.12
N ARG A 270 -3.00 11.77 4.55
CA ARG A 270 -1.74 12.42 4.15
C ARG A 270 -0.51 11.82 4.83
N ARG A 271 -0.71 11.20 6.01
CA ARG A 271 0.33 10.56 6.83
C ARG A 271 0.34 9.04 6.71
N TRP A 272 -0.75 8.42 6.28
CA TRP A 272 -0.91 6.99 6.02
C TRP A 272 -0.73 6.71 4.54
N HIS A 273 0.23 5.84 4.18
CA HIS A 273 0.51 5.48 2.79
C HIS A 273 0.62 6.73 1.89
N ALA A 274 1.40 7.69 2.35
CA ALA A 274 1.50 9.04 1.78
C ALA A 274 1.87 9.03 0.29
N THR A 275 2.72 8.08 -0.12
CA THR A 275 3.14 7.93 -1.52
C THR A 275 2.00 7.52 -2.45
N LEU A 276 1.08 6.66 -1.98
CA LEU A 276 -0.15 6.32 -2.71
C LEU A 276 -1.08 7.53 -2.81
N GLY A 277 -1.29 8.24 -1.70
CA GLY A 277 -2.10 9.45 -1.68
C GLY A 277 -1.58 10.52 -2.64
N GLN A 278 -0.26 10.71 -2.70
CA GLN A 278 0.38 11.60 -3.66
C GLN A 278 0.20 11.11 -5.11
N TRP A 279 0.27 9.79 -5.35
CA TRP A 279 0.05 9.22 -6.66
C TRP A 279 -1.38 9.47 -7.15
N PHE A 280 -2.40 9.18 -6.34
CA PHE A 280 -3.81 9.46 -6.68
C PHE A 280 -4.07 10.94 -6.90
N ARG A 281 -3.46 11.81 -6.08
CA ARG A 281 -3.57 13.26 -6.25
C ARG A 281 -3.04 13.70 -7.60
N ASP A 282 -1.83 13.27 -7.98
CA ASP A 282 -1.10 13.82 -9.11
C ASP A 282 -1.51 13.20 -10.46
N TYR A 283 -1.96 11.94 -10.45
CA TYR A 283 -2.30 11.21 -11.66
C TYR A 283 -3.80 10.98 -11.87
N ILE A 284 -4.64 11.22 -10.86
CA ILE A 284 -6.09 11.11 -10.98
C ILE A 284 -6.79 12.41 -10.58
N TYR A 285 -6.62 12.88 -9.34
CA TYR A 285 -7.39 14.02 -8.81
C TYR A 285 -7.12 15.33 -9.56
N ILE A 286 -5.85 15.68 -9.75
CA ILE A 286 -5.46 16.91 -10.48
C ILE A 286 -5.90 16.85 -11.95
N PRO A 287 -5.69 15.76 -12.72
CA PRO A 287 -6.19 15.64 -14.08
C PRO A 287 -7.70 15.75 -14.24
N LEU A 288 -8.49 15.29 -13.25
CA LEU A 288 -9.95 15.47 -13.21
C LEU A 288 -10.39 16.92 -12.94
N GLY A 289 -9.43 17.82 -12.66
CA GLY A 289 -9.67 19.25 -12.37
C GLY A 289 -9.41 19.65 -10.92
N GLY A 290 -9.10 18.70 -10.04
CA GLY A 290 -8.80 18.96 -8.63
C GLY A 290 -9.93 19.71 -7.92
N SER A 291 -9.56 20.74 -7.14
CA SER A 291 -10.51 21.63 -6.43
C SER A 291 -10.81 22.96 -7.15
N ARG A 292 -10.31 23.15 -8.38
CA ARG A 292 -10.39 24.44 -9.06
C ARG A 292 -11.69 24.67 -9.82
N LYS A 293 -12.51 23.63 -10.03
CA LYS A 293 -13.73 23.69 -10.87
C LYS A 293 -15.03 23.68 -10.06
N GLY A 294 -15.02 24.30 -8.86
CA GLY A 294 -16.18 24.42 -7.98
C GLY A 294 -16.40 23.24 -7.05
N THR A 295 -17.31 23.44 -6.08
CA THR A 295 -17.55 22.48 -4.97
C THR A 295 -18.09 21.15 -5.45
N ALA A 296 -19.11 21.12 -6.30
CA ALA A 296 -19.72 19.88 -6.79
C ALA A 296 -18.69 19.01 -7.54
N ARG A 297 -17.87 19.62 -8.40
CA ARG A 297 -16.81 18.91 -9.09
C ARG A 297 -15.73 18.39 -8.14
N THR A 298 -15.38 19.15 -7.12
CA THR A 298 -14.42 18.73 -6.09
C THR A 298 -14.92 17.51 -5.32
N ILE A 299 -16.21 17.51 -4.92
CA ILE A 299 -16.85 16.37 -4.27
C ILE A 299 -16.81 15.15 -5.17
N GLY A 300 -17.25 15.28 -6.43
CA GLY A 300 -17.21 14.18 -7.40
C GLY A 300 -15.80 13.62 -7.59
N ASN A 301 -14.78 14.48 -7.73
CA ASN A 301 -13.38 14.06 -7.86
C ASN A 301 -12.88 13.30 -6.63
N LEU A 302 -13.23 13.75 -5.41
CA LEU A 302 -12.86 13.07 -4.18
C LEU A 302 -13.52 11.69 -4.10
N LEU A 303 -14.82 11.59 -4.37
CA LEU A 303 -15.53 10.31 -4.35
C LEU A 303 -14.98 9.33 -5.40
N ILE A 304 -14.69 9.80 -6.62
CA ILE A 304 -14.04 8.98 -7.65
C ILE A 304 -12.71 8.42 -7.13
N VAL A 305 -11.84 9.27 -6.57
CA VAL A 305 -10.54 8.84 -6.05
C VAL A 305 -10.71 7.78 -4.98
N TRP A 306 -11.63 7.95 -4.03
CA TRP A 306 -11.83 7.01 -2.95
C TRP A 306 -12.49 5.69 -3.38
N VAL A 307 -13.43 5.73 -4.31
CA VAL A 307 -14.02 4.52 -4.91
C VAL A 307 -12.93 3.74 -5.69
N VAL A 308 -12.12 4.44 -6.49
CA VAL A 308 -10.99 3.81 -7.20
C VAL A 308 -9.95 3.26 -6.23
N THR A 309 -9.68 3.94 -5.11
CA THR A 309 -8.80 3.45 -4.05
C THR A 309 -9.35 2.16 -3.43
N GLY A 310 -10.65 2.11 -3.13
CA GLY A 310 -11.30 0.89 -2.64
C GLY A 310 -11.18 -0.25 -3.64
N PHE A 311 -11.55 -0.05 -4.90
CA PHE A 311 -11.42 -1.06 -5.96
C PHE A 311 -9.96 -1.50 -6.16
N TRP A 312 -9.01 -0.60 -5.97
CA TRP A 312 -7.59 -0.93 -6.06
C TRP A 312 -7.14 -1.90 -4.95
N HIS A 313 -7.62 -1.75 -3.72
CA HIS A 313 -7.29 -2.65 -2.62
C HIS A 313 -7.80 -4.07 -2.85
N GLY A 314 -9.01 -4.24 -3.42
CA GLY A 314 -9.55 -5.55 -3.73
C GLY A 314 -10.78 -5.46 -4.65
N GLY A 315 -11.12 -6.58 -5.30
CA GLY A 315 -12.28 -6.65 -6.19
C GLY A 315 -13.61 -6.87 -5.45
N THR A 316 -13.61 -7.13 -4.15
CA THR A 316 -14.81 -7.41 -3.35
C THR A 316 -15.50 -6.14 -2.89
N LEU A 317 -16.82 -6.22 -2.68
CA LEU A 317 -17.67 -5.06 -2.44
C LEU A 317 -17.33 -4.32 -1.13
N ASN A 318 -16.81 -5.02 -0.12
CA ASN A 318 -16.38 -4.40 1.14
C ASN A 318 -15.33 -3.30 0.95
N TYR A 319 -14.37 -3.49 0.03
CA TYR A 319 -13.36 -2.46 -0.28
C TYR A 319 -13.97 -1.23 -0.95
N VAL A 320 -14.94 -1.42 -1.83
CA VAL A 320 -15.66 -0.31 -2.48
C VAL A 320 -16.47 0.47 -1.46
N VAL A 321 -17.18 -0.25 -0.57
CA VAL A 321 -17.94 0.35 0.55
C VAL A 321 -16.99 1.10 1.47
N TRP A 322 -15.84 0.51 1.84
CA TRP A 322 -14.81 1.17 2.65
C TRP A 322 -14.32 2.48 2.00
N GLY A 323 -13.99 2.44 0.72
CA GLY A 323 -13.56 3.64 -0.01
C GLY A 323 -14.66 4.71 -0.07
N LEU A 324 -15.91 4.33 -0.33
CA LEU A 324 -17.04 5.26 -0.36
C LEU A 324 -17.30 5.91 1.01
N VAL A 325 -17.27 5.13 2.09
CA VAL A 325 -17.42 5.64 3.47
C VAL A 325 -16.35 6.68 3.77
N LEU A 326 -15.08 6.38 3.47
CA LEU A 326 -13.99 7.32 3.66
C LEU A 326 -14.12 8.58 2.79
N GLY A 327 -14.50 8.42 1.52
CA GLY A 327 -14.76 9.56 0.64
C GLY A 327 -15.83 10.50 1.20
N LEU A 328 -16.94 9.95 1.70
CA LEU A 328 -18.02 10.70 2.31
C LEU A 328 -17.57 11.40 3.61
N LEU A 329 -16.82 10.71 4.46
CA LEU A 329 -16.27 11.29 5.70
C LEU A 329 -15.32 12.46 5.41
N ILE A 330 -14.43 12.33 4.43
CA ILE A 330 -13.50 13.40 4.02
C ILE A 330 -14.27 14.60 3.44
N VAL A 331 -15.31 14.36 2.65
CA VAL A 331 -16.18 15.41 2.13
C VAL A 331 -16.91 16.11 3.28
N SER A 332 -17.43 15.36 4.26
CA SER A 332 -18.10 15.94 5.43
C SER A 332 -17.15 16.79 6.27
N GLU A 333 -15.93 16.30 6.55
CA GLU A 333 -14.91 17.10 7.23
C GLU A 333 -14.62 18.42 6.49
N LYS A 334 -14.43 18.32 5.17
CA LYS A 334 -14.05 19.49 4.37
C LYS A 334 -15.15 20.56 4.27
N TYR A 335 -16.42 20.18 4.24
CA TYR A 335 -17.51 21.12 3.95
C TYR A 335 -18.47 21.36 5.11
N LEU A 336 -18.59 20.45 6.05
CA LEU A 336 -19.49 20.58 7.20
C LEU A 336 -18.73 20.98 8.47
N LEU A 337 -17.65 20.26 8.80
CA LEU A 337 -16.93 20.48 10.05
C LEU A 337 -15.99 21.68 9.98
N SER A 338 -15.41 22.01 8.83
CA SER A 338 -14.50 23.15 8.66
C SER A 338 -15.10 24.53 9.01
N LYS A 339 -16.40 24.59 9.26
CA LYS A 339 -17.10 25.84 9.67
C LYS A 339 -16.81 26.25 11.11
N SER A 340 -16.35 25.35 11.97
CA SER A 340 -15.99 25.59 13.36
C SER A 340 -14.67 24.91 13.70
N GLU A 341 -13.67 25.70 14.11
CA GLU A 341 -12.33 25.17 14.44
C GLU A 341 -12.38 24.22 15.65
N ALA A 342 -13.15 24.56 16.69
CA ALA A 342 -13.32 23.72 17.87
C ALA A 342 -13.99 22.37 17.51
N LEU A 343 -15.05 22.42 16.71
CA LEU A 343 -15.75 21.22 16.24
C LEU A 343 -14.83 20.36 15.39
N THR A 344 -14.08 20.96 14.46
CA THR A 344 -13.10 20.25 13.62
C THR A 344 -12.07 19.52 14.45
N ARG A 345 -11.54 20.16 15.51
CA ARG A 345 -10.51 19.56 16.37
C ARG A 345 -11.05 18.37 17.16
N VAL A 346 -12.23 18.49 17.79
CA VAL A 346 -12.81 17.42 18.60
C VAL A 346 -13.30 16.26 17.72
N VAL A 347 -14.15 16.55 16.74
CA VAL A 347 -14.71 15.53 15.85
C VAL A 347 -13.62 14.86 15.00
N GLY A 348 -12.64 15.63 14.52
CA GLY A 348 -11.51 15.07 13.77
C GLY A 348 -10.69 14.07 14.59
N ARG A 349 -10.48 14.32 15.90
CA ARG A 349 -9.83 13.34 16.78
C ARG A 349 -10.68 12.09 17.00
N ILE A 350 -12.00 12.24 17.17
CA ILE A 350 -12.91 11.08 17.26
C ILE A 350 -12.88 10.29 15.95
N HIS A 351 -12.88 10.97 14.81
CA HIS A 351 -12.76 10.30 13.51
C HIS A 351 -11.48 9.46 13.41
N VAL A 352 -10.35 10.01 13.82
CA VAL A 352 -9.05 9.29 13.72
C VAL A 352 -8.97 8.15 14.72
N LEU A 353 -9.37 8.37 15.97
CA LEU A 353 -9.17 7.40 17.03
C LEU A 353 -10.28 6.34 17.13
N VAL A 354 -11.48 6.64 16.66
CA VAL A 354 -12.64 5.72 16.75
C VAL A 354 -13.10 5.29 15.35
N VAL A 355 -13.36 6.25 14.45
CA VAL A 355 -13.97 5.90 13.15
C VAL A 355 -12.99 5.20 12.23
N ILE A 356 -11.71 5.58 12.20
CA ILE A 356 -10.69 4.88 11.40
C ILE A 356 -10.58 3.40 11.79
N PRO A 357 -10.43 3.01 13.09
CA PRO A 357 -10.47 1.59 13.49
C PRO A 357 -11.73 0.86 13.03
N LEU A 358 -12.89 1.50 13.08
CA LEU A 358 -14.15 0.92 12.59
C LEU A 358 -14.15 0.75 11.05
N THR A 359 -13.55 1.67 10.31
CA THR A 359 -13.41 1.50 8.86
C THR A 359 -12.49 0.34 8.49
N TRP A 360 -11.47 0.05 9.31
CA TRP A 360 -10.61 -1.12 9.10
C TRP A 360 -11.36 -2.44 9.30
N VAL A 361 -12.41 -2.49 10.13
CA VAL A 361 -13.30 -3.67 10.23
C VAL A 361 -14.01 -3.91 8.89
N ILE A 362 -14.52 -2.86 8.22
CA ILE A 362 -15.11 -2.98 6.89
C ILE A 362 -14.08 -3.51 5.88
N PHE A 363 -12.86 -3.03 5.99
CA PHE A 363 -11.74 -3.46 5.14
C PHE A 363 -11.38 -4.94 5.36
N ALA A 364 -11.37 -5.40 6.61
CA ALA A 364 -10.94 -6.74 7.02
C ALA A 364 -11.92 -7.86 6.65
N ILE A 365 -13.23 -7.58 6.66
CA ILE A 365 -14.28 -8.58 6.53
C ILE A 365 -14.82 -8.59 5.10
N PRO A 366 -14.60 -9.67 4.31
CA PRO A 366 -14.99 -9.69 2.89
C PRO A 366 -16.50 -9.69 2.64
N LYS A 367 -17.29 -10.32 3.53
CA LYS A 367 -18.74 -10.45 3.38
C LYS A 367 -19.48 -9.34 4.10
N LEU A 368 -20.33 -8.57 3.40
CA LEU A 368 -21.08 -7.46 4.00
C LEU A 368 -22.02 -7.91 5.13
N ALA A 369 -22.59 -9.12 5.04
CA ALA A 369 -23.43 -9.67 6.11
C ALA A 369 -22.64 -9.83 7.42
N ASP A 370 -21.40 -10.36 7.34
CA ASP A 370 -20.52 -10.56 8.51
C ASP A 370 -20.06 -9.21 9.10
N ILE A 371 -19.91 -8.17 8.27
CA ILE A 371 -19.68 -6.80 8.74
C ILE A 371 -20.86 -6.34 9.61
N GLY A 372 -22.09 -6.57 9.17
CA GLY A 372 -23.30 -6.25 9.94
C GLY A 372 -23.33 -6.98 11.29
N VAL A 373 -22.95 -8.26 11.33
CA VAL A 373 -22.83 -9.04 12.55
C VAL A 373 -21.80 -8.43 13.49
N TYR A 374 -20.60 -8.11 12.97
CA TYR A 374 -19.54 -7.52 13.80
C TYR A 374 -19.94 -6.15 14.37
N PHE A 375 -20.55 -5.28 13.57
CA PHE A 375 -21.05 -3.97 14.03
C PHE A 375 -22.19 -4.13 15.06
N GLY A 376 -23.03 -5.16 14.93
CA GLY A 376 -24.03 -5.51 15.94
C GLY A 376 -23.40 -5.92 17.28
N ARG A 377 -22.15 -6.43 17.28
CA ARG A 377 -21.38 -6.69 18.51
C ARG A 377 -20.72 -5.45 19.08
N LEU A 378 -20.21 -4.57 18.22
CA LEU A 378 -19.64 -3.29 18.67
C LEU A 378 -20.70 -2.39 19.33
N PHE A 379 -21.92 -2.41 18.79
CA PHE A 379 -23.03 -1.56 19.21
C PHE A 379 -24.29 -2.43 19.44
N PRO A 380 -24.43 -3.10 20.60
CA PRO A 380 -25.52 -4.03 20.86
C PRO A 380 -26.85 -3.31 21.04
N VAL A 381 -27.55 -3.09 19.92
CA VAL A 381 -28.91 -2.47 19.90
C VAL A 381 -30.00 -3.54 20.05
N ARG A 382 -29.67 -4.81 19.80
CA ARG A 382 -30.60 -5.96 19.90
C ARG A 382 -29.97 -7.08 20.72
N GLU A 383 -30.79 -7.86 21.41
CA GLU A 383 -30.33 -9.07 22.06
C GLU A 383 -29.71 -10.03 21.04
N SER A 384 -28.54 -10.56 21.39
CA SER A 384 -27.86 -11.52 20.53
C SER A 384 -28.48 -12.90 20.66
N THR A 385 -28.64 -13.58 19.55
CA THR A 385 -29.10 -14.99 19.51
C THR A 385 -28.01 -16.01 19.78
N GLY A 386 -26.73 -15.56 19.87
CA GLY A 386 -25.57 -16.43 20.08
C GLY A 386 -25.17 -16.56 21.55
N ILE A 387 -24.56 -17.70 21.90
CA ILE A 387 -23.94 -17.90 23.22
C ILE A 387 -22.66 -17.05 23.27
N ILE A 388 -22.66 -16.05 24.14
CA ILE A 388 -21.52 -15.16 24.37
C ILE A 388 -20.74 -15.61 25.57
N ASN A 389 -19.43 -15.78 25.42
CA ASN A 389 -18.54 -15.99 26.57
C ASN A 389 -18.17 -14.62 27.18
N SER A 390 -18.78 -14.31 28.36
CA SER A 390 -18.53 -13.03 29.03
C SER A 390 -17.10 -12.85 29.56
N GLY A 391 -16.33 -13.94 29.68
CA GLY A 391 -14.92 -13.92 30.10
C GLY A 391 -13.91 -13.77 28.97
N ASP A 392 -14.34 -13.75 27.71
CA ASP A 392 -13.44 -13.75 26.56
C ASP A 392 -12.53 -12.52 26.52
N PHE A 393 -13.07 -11.33 26.81
CA PHE A 393 -12.30 -10.08 26.84
C PHE A 393 -11.14 -10.14 27.84
N VAL A 394 -11.39 -10.62 29.07
CA VAL A 394 -10.36 -10.68 30.12
C VAL A 394 -9.23 -11.63 29.69
N LYS A 395 -9.59 -12.78 29.12
CA LYS A 395 -8.64 -13.76 28.58
C LYS A 395 -7.74 -13.11 27.52
N TYR A 396 -8.33 -12.51 26.50
CA TYR A 396 -7.55 -11.96 25.38
C TYR A 396 -6.81 -10.68 25.75
N LEU A 397 -7.37 -9.82 26.58
CA LEU A 397 -6.66 -8.66 27.11
C LEU A 397 -5.43 -9.10 27.92
N GLY A 398 -5.56 -10.11 28.78
CA GLY A 398 -4.43 -10.66 29.56
C GLY A 398 -3.27 -11.16 28.69
N ILE A 399 -3.57 -11.72 27.51
CA ILE A 399 -2.56 -12.21 26.56
C ILE A 399 -1.92 -11.05 25.76
N TYR A 400 -2.74 -10.10 25.29
CA TYR A 400 -2.30 -9.12 24.27
C TYR A 400 -1.99 -7.72 24.81
N TRP A 401 -2.28 -7.41 26.11
CA TRP A 401 -2.05 -6.07 26.65
C TRP A 401 -0.62 -5.52 26.47
N PRO A 402 0.49 -6.33 26.52
CA PRO A 402 1.82 -5.77 26.34
C PRO A 402 2.02 -5.24 24.92
N PHE A 403 1.44 -5.92 23.92
CA PHE A 403 1.52 -5.50 22.51
C PHE A 403 0.67 -4.26 22.26
N PHE A 404 -0.51 -4.14 22.92
CA PHE A 404 -1.33 -2.94 22.84
C PHE A 404 -0.63 -1.75 23.50
N ALA A 405 -0.04 -1.92 24.68
CA ALA A 405 0.71 -0.88 25.37
C ALA A 405 1.90 -0.38 24.52
N ALA A 406 2.70 -1.31 23.98
CA ALA A 406 3.79 -0.97 23.08
C ALA A 406 3.29 -0.26 21.81
N SER A 407 2.17 -0.70 21.26
CA SER A 407 1.58 -0.08 20.06
C SER A 407 1.12 1.35 20.31
N VAL A 408 0.53 1.64 21.45
CA VAL A 408 0.11 3.01 21.80
C VAL A 408 1.31 3.94 22.00
N VAL A 409 2.39 3.44 22.59
CA VAL A 409 3.60 4.25 22.83
C VAL A 409 4.34 4.56 21.52
N LEU A 410 4.35 3.64 20.58
CA LEU A 410 5.10 3.77 19.31
C LEU A 410 4.27 4.38 18.17
N CYS A 411 2.96 4.59 18.34
CA CYS A 411 2.03 5.13 17.35
C CYS A 411 2.06 6.66 17.36
#